data_7796e8314ff1e166e928a835bbc0ad29
#
_entry.id   7796e8314ff1e166e928a835bbc0ad29
#
_cell.length_a   1.000
_cell.length_b   1.000
_cell.length_c   1.000
_cell.angle_alpha   90.00
_cell.angle_beta   90.00
_cell.angle_gamma   90.00
#
_symmetry.space_group_name_H-M   'P 1'
#
loop_
_entity.id
_entity.type
_entity.pdbx_description
1 polymer ?
#
loop_
_entity_poly.entity_id
_entity_poly.type
_entity_poly.pdbx_seq_one_letter_code
_entity_poly.pdbx_strand_id
1 'polypeptide(L)'
;MAGAIVIGAGPGIGASVARRFARESLPVAVLARSQATVEQALESLAQSAAATVGVTANVTDEHALRTALDQVVDRLGPPEVLVYNAALIQWDAFGELPARQHLDAWAVNVVGAITAVAHLGPGMIEAGRGTILLTGGMPEPVPDVTSLSLGKAGVRALTELLARAYEPSGVHVATVTVHGAVAPGSAFDPDEIAEQYWRLHTQPPGSWQREVRYTGRSTKQAMAAATG
;
A
#
# COMPACT_ATOMS: atom_id res chain seq x y z
N MET A 1 21.04 1.65 -3.11
CA MET A 1 20.20 0.50 -3.46
C MET A 1 18.76 1.00 -3.55
N ALA A 2 18.04 0.59 -4.57
CA ALA A 2 16.62 0.94 -4.69
C ALA A 2 15.84 0.33 -3.51
N GLY A 3 14.90 1.07 -2.94
CA GLY A 3 14.19 0.69 -1.73
C GLY A 3 12.68 0.64 -1.93
N ALA A 4 11.93 0.35 -0.86
CA ALA A 4 10.48 0.37 -0.84
C ALA A 4 9.97 1.61 -0.08
N ILE A 5 8.96 2.27 -0.63
CA ILE A 5 8.21 3.34 0.04
C ILE A 5 6.83 2.81 0.38
N VAL A 6 6.45 2.85 1.66
CA VAL A 6 5.13 2.44 2.15
C VAL A 6 4.37 3.66 2.67
N ILE A 7 3.36 4.09 1.93
CA ILE A 7 2.47 5.20 2.29
C ILE A 7 1.24 4.64 3.02
N GLY A 8 0.99 5.10 4.24
CA GLY A 8 -0.03 4.55 5.12
C GLY A 8 0.50 3.39 5.99
N ALA A 9 1.67 3.60 6.60
CA ALA A 9 2.35 2.62 7.45
C ALA A 9 1.74 2.50 8.87
N GLY A 10 0.41 2.43 8.95
CA GLY A 10 -0.30 2.14 10.20
C GLY A 10 -0.05 0.71 10.70
N PRO A 11 -0.50 0.38 11.95
CA PRO A 11 -0.18 -0.87 12.66
C PRO A 11 -0.77 -2.16 12.05
N GLY A 12 -1.50 -2.07 10.95
CA GLY A 12 -2.01 -3.22 10.19
C GLY A 12 -1.11 -3.57 9.00
N ILE A 13 -1.71 -3.63 7.82
CA ILE A 13 -1.05 -4.03 6.56
C ILE A 13 0.22 -3.20 6.30
N GLY A 14 0.16 -1.88 6.48
CA GLY A 14 1.28 -1.02 6.12
C GLY A 14 2.57 -1.33 6.88
N ALA A 15 2.50 -1.49 8.21
CA ALA A 15 3.66 -1.87 9.01
C ALA A 15 4.15 -3.29 8.68
N SER A 16 3.24 -4.24 8.42
CA SER A 16 3.59 -5.60 8.04
C SER A 16 4.29 -5.65 6.68
N VAL A 17 3.80 -4.88 5.70
CA VAL A 17 4.46 -4.73 4.40
C VAL A 17 5.86 -4.13 4.57
N ALA A 18 6.01 -3.07 5.35
CA ALA A 18 7.30 -2.47 5.63
C ALA A 18 8.29 -3.50 6.21
N ARG A 19 7.86 -4.27 7.23
CA ARG A 19 8.67 -5.36 7.81
C ARG A 19 9.01 -6.43 6.78
N ARG A 20 8.04 -6.81 5.93
CA ARG A 20 8.26 -7.84 4.92
C ARG A 20 9.37 -7.48 3.94
N PHE A 21 9.35 -6.25 3.44
CA PHE A 21 10.40 -5.76 2.54
C PHE A 21 11.75 -5.57 3.26
N ALA A 22 11.74 -5.08 4.50
CA ALA A 22 12.95 -4.92 5.30
C ALA A 22 13.66 -6.25 5.61
N ARG A 23 12.94 -7.36 5.75
CA ARG A 23 13.52 -8.72 5.91
C ARG A 23 14.38 -9.13 4.72
N GLU A 24 14.09 -8.64 3.54
CA GLU A 24 14.87 -8.87 2.32
C GLU A 24 16.03 -7.86 2.16
N SER A 25 16.33 -7.12 3.24
CA SER A 25 17.39 -6.10 3.26
C SER A 25 17.17 -4.92 2.30
N LEU A 26 15.95 -4.72 1.79
CA LEU A 26 15.62 -3.51 1.04
C LEU A 26 15.56 -2.32 2.00
N PRO A 27 16.14 -1.16 1.64
CA PRO A 27 15.86 0.09 2.34
C PRO A 27 14.35 0.38 2.35
N VAL A 28 13.80 0.78 3.48
CA VAL A 28 12.35 1.01 3.63
C VAL A 28 12.07 2.41 4.15
N ALA A 29 11.25 3.15 3.42
CA ALA A 29 10.65 4.37 3.92
C ALA A 29 9.19 4.14 4.32
N VAL A 30 8.81 4.67 5.48
CA VAL A 30 7.44 4.63 6.01
C VAL A 30 6.86 6.03 6.10
N LEU A 31 5.69 6.22 5.49
CA LEU A 31 4.96 7.47 5.56
C LEU A 31 3.61 7.28 6.27
N ALA A 32 3.30 8.17 7.20
CA ALA A 32 2.01 8.21 7.86
C ALA A 32 1.62 9.65 8.21
N ARG A 33 0.35 9.85 8.56
CA ARG A 33 -0.18 11.18 8.87
C ARG A 33 0.33 11.75 10.20
N SER A 34 0.63 10.90 11.17
CA SER A 34 1.08 11.33 12.50
C SER A 34 2.49 10.84 12.81
N GLN A 35 3.22 11.66 13.55
CA GLN A 35 4.58 11.32 14.01
C GLN A 35 4.59 10.03 14.84
N ALA A 36 3.62 9.87 15.75
CA ALA A 36 3.52 8.66 16.58
C ALA A 36 3.36 7.37 15.75
N THR A 37 2.57 7.42 14.64
CA THR A 37 2.43 6.27 13.74
C THR A 37 3.74 5.97 12.99
N VAL A 38 4.47 7.01 12.57
CA VAL A 38 5.78 6.85 11.93
C VAL A 38 6.78 6.22 12.89
N GLU A 39 6.86 6.70 14.13
CA GLU A 39 7.75 6.17 15.16
C GLU A 39 7.44 4.70 15.47
N GLN A 40 6.17 4.36 15.67
CA GLN A 40 5.75 2.97 15.88
C GLN A 40 6.11 2.05 14.69
N ALA A 41 5.97 2.55 13.46
CA ALA A 41 6.37 1.79 12.29
C ALA A 41 7.90 1.58 12.26
N LEU A 42 8.69 2.62 12.56
CA LEU A 42 10.15 2.52 12.63
C LEU A 42 10.61 1.58 13.75
N GLU A 43 9.99 1.64 14.93
CA GLU A 43 10.27 0.69 16.03
C GLU A 43 10.05 -0.77 15.59
N SER A 44 9.01 -1.03 14.81
CA SER A 44 8.75 -2.36 14.25
C SER A 44 9.82 -2.86 13.26
N LEU A 45 10.65 -1.95 12.75
CA LEU A 45 11.76 -2.21 11.82
C LEU A 45 13.12 -2.21 12.50
N ALA A 46 13.22 -1.89 13.79
CA ALA A 46 14.48 -1.65 14.50
C ALA A 46 15.45 -2.85 14.51
N GLN A 47 14.92 -4.07 14.34
CA GLN A 47 15.75 -5.28 14.27
C GLN A 47 16.18 -5.64 12.83
N SER A 48 15.74 -4.88 11.85
CA SER A 48 16.17 -5.08 10.45
C SER A 48 17.54 -4.46 10.21
N ALA A 49 18.36 -5.12 9.40
CA ALA A 49 19.62 -4.54 8.92
C ALA A 49 19.42 -3.51 7.80
N ALA A 50 18.21 -3.38 7.28
CA ALA A 50 17.89 -2.43 6.22
C ALA A 50 17.93 -0.97 6.73
N ALA A 51 18.35 -0.05 5.87
CA ALA A 51 18.23 1.38 6.14
C ALA A 51 16.73 1.76 6.19
N THR A 52 16.32 2.51 7.22
CA THR A 52 14.93 2.91 7.39
C THR A 52 14.78 4.42 7.52
N VAL A 53 13.73 4.97 6.93
CA VAL A 53 13.38 6.39 6.99
C VAL A 53 11.89 6.54 7.31
N GLY A 54 11.57 7.41 8.26
CA GLY A 54 10.20 7.79 8.56
C GLY A 54 9.94 9.25 8.19
N VAL A 55 8.81 9.51 7.54
CA VAL A 55 8.38 10.87 7.18
C VAL A 55 6.90 11.04 7.45
N THR A 56 6.54 12.15 8.07
CA THR A 56 5.13 12.50 8.32
C THR A 56 4.57 13.27 7.13
N ALA A 57 3.46 12.80 6.56
CA ALA A 57 2.75 13.49 5.49
C ALA A 57 1.25 13.21 5.53
N ASN A 58 0.44 14.23 5.24
CA ASN A 58 -0.97 14.07 4.93
C ASN A 58 -1.12 13.84 3.43
N VAL A 59 -1.60 12.67 3.04
CA VAL A 59 -1.77 12.29 1.63
C VAL A 59 -2.81 13.12 0.86
N THR A 60 -3.64 13.90 1.56
CA THR A 60 -4.62 14.82 0.94
C THR A 60 -4.03 16.21 0.64
N ASP A 61 -2.84 16.49 1.14
CA ASP A 61 -2.05 17.67 0.81
C ASP A 61 -1.00 17.28 -0.23
N GLU A 62 -1.25 17.65 -1.48
CA GLU A 62 -0.38 17.29 -2.60
C GLU A 62 1.06 17.80 -2.40
N HIS A 63 1.21 19.04 -1.95
CA HIS A 63 2.53 19.64 -1.77
C HIS A 63 3.29 18.94 -0.64
N ALA A 64 2.64 18.71 0.51
CA ALA A 64 3.23 18.00 1.63
C ALA A 64 3.63 16.56 1.26
N LEU A 65 2.78 15.85 0.51
CA LEU A 65 3.08 14.49 0.06
C LEU A 65 4.30 14.48 -0.89
N ARG A 66 4.34 15.35 -1.89
CA ARG A 66 5.47 15.45 -2.84
C ARG A 66 6.78 15.79 -2.11
N THR A 67 6.77 16.77 -1.22
CA THR A 67 7.94 17.14 -0.40
C THR A 67 8.42 15.97 0.46
N ALA A 68 7.50 15.21 1.06
CA ALA A 68 7.85 14.03 1.85
C ALA A 68 8.49 12.92 0.98
N LEU A 69 8.00 12.72 -0.23
CA LEU A 69 8.57 11.76 -1.17
C LEU A 69 9.96 12.19 -1.65
N ASP A 70 10.17 13.48 -1.91
CA ASP A 70 11.50 14.02 -2.24
C ASP A 70 12.51 13.78 -1.10
N GLN A 71 12.11 14.02 0.15
CA GLN A 71 12.96 13.75 1.33
C GLN A 71 13.34 12.26 1.43
N VAL A 72 12.46 11.36 1.05
CA VAL A 72 12.76 9.92 1.01
C VAL A 72 13.76 9.61 -0.09
N VAL A 73 13.51 10.13 -1.30
CA VAL A 73 14.40 9.93 -2.46
C VAL A 73 15.80 10.48 -2.18
N ASP A 74 15.91 11.64 -1.53
CA ASP A 74 17.19 12.24 -1.15
C ASP A 74 17.99 11.37 -0.16
N ARG A 75 17.31 10.63 0.71
CA ARG A 75 17.95 9.80 1.76
C ARG A 75 18.24 8.38 1.32
N LEU A 76 17.34 7.75 0.56
CA LEU A 76 17.41 6.33 0.20
C LEU A 76 17.64 6.09 -1.31
N GLY A 77 17.57 7.15 -2.12
CA GLY A 77 17.59 7.06 -3.57
C GLY A 77 16.21 6.73 -4.16
N PRO A 78 16.10 6.68 -5.51
CA PRO A 78 14.87 6.35 -6.21
C PRO A 78 14.32 4.98 -5.78
N PRO A 79 13.02 4.87 -5.48
CA PRO A 79 12.45 3.62 -5.02
C PRO A 79 12.30 2.61 -6.16
N GLU A 80 12.45 1.33 -5.83
CA GLU A 80 12.07 0.21 -6.69
C GLU A 80 10.61 -0.19 -6.45
N VAL A 81 10.10 0.04 -5.22
CA VAL A 81 8.73 -0.33 -4.84
C VAL A 81 8.00 0.87 -4.24
N LEU A 82 6.81 1.14 -4.75
CA LEU A 82 5.85 2.04 -4.13
C LEU A 82 4.64 1.25 -3.67
N VAL A 83 4.34 1.29 -2.37
CA VAL A 83 3.12 0.72 -1.78
C VAL A 83 2.23 1.84 -1.29
N TYR A 84 1.02 1.94 -1.84
CA TYR A 84 0.00 2.86 -1.33
C TYR A 84 -1.06 2.08 -0.55
N ASN A 85 -1.03 2.24 0.77
CA ASN A 85 -1.91 1.56 1.71
C ASN A 85 -2.80 2.53 2.51
N ALA A 86 -2.60 3.85 2.39
CA ALA A 86 -3.42 4.83 3.10
C ALA A 86 -4.90 4.69 2.73
N ALA A 87 -5.75 4.69 3.74
CA ALA A 87 -7.20 4.63 3.57
C ALA A 87 -7.91 5.36 4.70
N LEU A 88 -9.02 5.99 4.38
CA LEU A 88 -10.01 6.46 5.35
C LEU A 88 -11.12 5.41 5.41
N ILE A 89 -11.22 4.74 6.56
CA ILE A 89 -12.22 3.72 6.86
C ILE A 89 -13.20 4.32 7.84
N GLN A 90 -14.47 4.44 7.45
CA GLN A 90 -15.53 4.98 8.27
C GLN A 90 -16.86 4.29 7.94
N TRP A 91 -17.75 4.25 8.92
CA TRP A 91 -19.13 3.83 8.72
C TRP A 91 -19.91 5.01 8.17
N ASP A 92 -20.54 4.83 7.02
CA ASP A 92 -21.24 5.90 6.30
C ASP A 92 -22.27 5.34 5.32
N ALA A 93 -23.46 5.08 5.81
CA ALA A 93 -24.59 4.76 4.92
C ALA A 93 -25.05 5.97 4.11
N PHE A 94 -25.87 5.74 3.08
CA PHE A 94 -26.38 6.81 2.23
C PHE A 94 -27.14 7.88 3.06
N GLY A 95 -26.75 9.14 2.87
CA GLY A 95 -27.36 10.28 3.55
C GLY A 95 -26.81 10.60 4.94
N GLU A 96 -25.89 9.82 5.47
CA GLU A 96 -25.29 10.07 6.80
C GLU A 96 -24.18 11.12 6.76
N LEU A 97 -23.45 11.23 5.65
CA LEU A 97 -22.34 12.15 5.53
C LEU A 97 -22.64 13.29 4.56
N PRO A 98 -22.18 14.51 4.86
CA PRO A 98 -22.20 15.60 3.90
C PRO A 98 -21.21 15.34 2.77
N ALA A 99 -21.48 15.92 1.60
CA ALA A 99 -20.65 15.77 0.39
C ALA A 99 -19.14 16.01 0.64
N ARG A 100 -18.81 16.95 1.51
CA ARG A 100 -17.42 17.25 1.86
C ARG A 100 -16.67 16.03 2.43
N GLN A 101 -17.29 15.26 3.31
CA GLN A 101 -16.64 14.08 3.91
C GLN A 101 -16.47 12.95 2.90
N HIS A 102 -17.38 12.80 1.92
CA HIS A 102 -17.16 11.88 0.80
C HIS A 102 -15.97 12.31 -0.06
N LEU A 103 -15.80 13.62 -0.32
CA LEU A 103 -14.63 14.15 -1.02
C LEU A 103 -13.34 13.92 -0.23
N ASP A 104 -13.35 14.10 1.08
CA ASP A 104 -12.21 13.86 1.94
C ASP A 104 -11.80 12.36 1.94
N ALA A 105 -12.79 11.45 1.97
CA ALA A 105 -12.53 10.01 1.83
C ALA A 105 -11.93 9.67 0.45
N TRP A 106 -12.47 10.25 -0.62
CA TRP A 106 -11.92 10.06 -1.97
C TRP A 106 -10.51 10.60 -2.10
N ALA A 107 -10.22 11.76 -1.50
CA ALA A 107 -8.89 12.35 -1.48
C ALA A 107 -7.84 11.41 -0.85
N VAL A 108 -8.18 10.77 0.28
CA VAL A 108 -7.29 9.78 0.92
C VAL A 108 -7.22 8.48 0.11
N ASN A 109 -8.37 7.92 -0.27
CA ASN A 109 -8.44 6.56 -0.79
C ASN A 109 -7.93 6.44 -2.24
N VAL A 110 -8.03 7.53 -3.03
CA VAL A 110 -7.71 7.50 -4.47
C VAL A 110 -6.74 8.60 -4.89
N VAL A 111 -7.02 9.87 -4.58
CA VAL A 111 -6.23 11.00 -5.11
C VAL A 111 -4.80 10.97 -4.59
N GLY A 112 -4.60 10.64 -3.30
CA GLY A 112 -3.25 10.48 -2.74
C GLY A 112 -2.41 9.43 -3.45
N ALA A 113 -3.03 8.32 -3.91
CA ALA A 113 -2.35 7.32 -4.73
C ALA A 113 -1.96 7.88 -6.09
N ILE A 114 -2.85 8.63 -6.74
CA ILE A 114 -2.56 9.31 -8.02
C ILE A 114 -1.37 10.26 -7.85
N THR A 115 -1.37 11.08 -6.80
CA THR A 115 -0.28 12.03 -6.51
C THR A 115 1.06 11.31 -6.31
N ALA A 116 1.08 10.24 -5.50
CA ALA A 116 2.30 9.48 -5.24
C ALA A 116 2.86 8.84 -6.51
N VAL A 117 2.00 8.21 -7.32
CA VAL A 117 2.41 7.59 -8.58
C VAL A 117 2.85 8.63 -9.60
N ALA A 118 2.14 9.75 -9.73
CA ALA A 118 2.52 10.83 -10.64
C ALA A 118 3.88 11.46 -10.27
N HIS A 119 4.29 11.39 -9.00
CA HIS A 119 5.56 11.92 -8.53
C HIS A 119 6.73 10.94 -8.73
N LEU A 120 6.56 9.66 -8.36
CA LEU A 120 7.63 8.66 -8.38
C LEU A 120 7.68 7.83 -9.67
N GLY A 121 6.54 7.65 -10.32
CA GLY A 121 6.40 6.79 -11.49
C GLY A 121 7.28 7.16 -12.69
N PRO A 122 7.47 8.45 -13.03
CA PRO A 122 8.38 8.83 -14.12
C PRO A 122 9.80 8.29 -13.93
N GLY A 123 10.35 8.33 -12.71
CA GLY A 123 11.66 7.76 -12.42
C GLY A 123 11.72 6.23 -12.56
N MET A 124 10.63 5.52 -12.25
CA MET A 124 10.53 4.07 -12.49
C MET A 124 10.48 3.75 -13.99
N ILE A 125 9.74 4.55 -14.77
CA ILE A 125 9.68 4.43 -16.23
C ILE A 125 11.08 4.66 -16.85
N GLU A 126 11.78 5.71 -16.42
CA GLU A 126 13.13 6.00 -16.89
C GLU A 126 14.11 4.87 -16.54
N ALA A 127 13.96 4.29 -15.35
CA ALA A 127 14.76 3.13 -14.93
C ALA A 127 14.40 1.82 -15.68
N GLY A 128 13.28 1.78 -16.41
CA GLY A 128 12.76 0.58 -17.08
C GLY A 128 12.36 -0.54 -16.14
N ARG A 129 12.14 -0.23 -14.86
CA ARG A 129 11.77 -1.19 -13.80
C ARG A 129 11.11 -0.49 -12.63
N GLY A 130 10.28 -1.23 -11.91
CA GLY A 130 9.61 -0.77 -10.69
C GLY A 130 8.39 -1.61 -10.39
N THR A 131 7.87 -1.44 -9.17
CA THR A 131 6.63 -2.11 -8.74
C THR A 131 5.76 -1.11 -7.99
N ILE A 132 4.52 -0.94 -8.43
CA ILE A 132 3.51 -0.09 -7.79
C ILE A 132 2.40 -0.99 -7.27
N LEU A 133 2.22 -1.02 -5.95
CA LEU A 133 1.26 -1.87 -5.27
C LEU A 133 0.23 -1.03 -4.52
N LEU A 134 -1.05 -1.24 -4.82
CA LEU A 134 -2.16 -0.54 -4.19
C LEU A 134 -2.91 -1.49 -3.27
N THR A 135 -3.26 -1.04 -2.05
CA THR A 135 -4.09 -1.84 -1.15
C THR A 135 -5.56 -1.73 -1.55
N GLY A 136 -6.07 -2.78 -2.16
CA GLY A 136 -7.47 -2.99 -2.47
C GLY A 136 -8.27 -3.41 -1.23
N GLY A 137 -9.51 -3.81 -1.46
CA GLY A 137 -10.47 -4.26 -0.45
C GLY A 137 -11.88 -4.10 -0.99
N MET A 138 -12.88 -4.38 -0.16
CA MET A 138 -14.29 -4.25 -0.55
C MET A 138 -14.54 -4.89 -1.92
N PRO A 139 -14.33 -6.22 -2.07
CA PRO A 139 -14.54 -6.91 -3.33
C PRO A 139 -15.96 -6.73 -3.86
N GLU A 140 -16.92 -6.72 -2.93
CA GLU A 140 -18.31 -6.35 -3.16
C GLU A 140 -18.61 -5.04 -2.41
N PRO A 141 -19.37 -4.10 -3.02
CA PRO A 141 -19.78 -2.88 -2.35
C PRO A 141 -20.69 -3.16 -1.15
N VAL A 142 -20.45 -2.47 -0.04
CA VAL A 142 -21.25 -2.57 1.19
C VAL A 142 -21.89 -1.21 1.48
N PRO A 143 -23.23 -1.11 1.59
CA PRO A 143 -23.93 0.17 1.77
C PRO A 143 -23.51 0.94 3.02
N ASP A 144 -23.21 0.24 4.13
CA ASP A 144 -22.85 0.85 5.41
C ASP A 144 -21.43 1.43 5.46
N VAL A 145 -20.65 1.27 4.39
CA VAL A 145 -19.31 1.81 4.21
C VAL A 145 -19.15 2.36 2.79
N THR A 146 -20.08 3.23 2.40
CA THR A 146 -20.22 3.79 1.05
C THR A 146 -18.91 4.42 0.55
N SER A 147 -18.31 5.32 1.33
CA SER A 147 -17.08 6.01 0.92
C SER A 147 -15.91 5.04 0.71
N LEU A 148 -15.78 4.03 1.58
CA LEU A 148 -14.75 3.01 1.43
C LEU A 148 -15.02 2.13 0.21
N SER A 149 -16.25 1.69 0.00
CA SER A 149 -16.66 0.87 -1.16
C SER A 149 -16.34 1.57 -2.47
N LEU A 150 -16.71 2.87 -2.59
CA LEU A 150 -16.39 3.69 -3.76
C LEU A 150 -14.87 3.90 -3.90
N GLY A 151 -14.17 4.21 -2.81
CA GLY A 151 -12.72 4.38 -2.82
C GLY A 151 -11.99 3.15 -3.30
N LYS A 152 -12.37 1.95 -2.84
CA LYS A 152 -11.73 0.69 -3.25
C LYS A 152 -12.12 0.29 -4.69
N ALA A 153 -13.31 0.63 -5.15
CA ALA A 153 -13.65 0.52 -6.59
C ALA A 153 -12.77 1.46 -7.43
N GLY A 154 -12.53 2.70 -6.96
CA GLY A 154 -11.60 3.64 -7.56
C GLY A 154 -10.16 3.11 -7.61
N VAL A 155 -9.67 2.48 -6.55
CA VAL A 155 -8.34 1.84 -6.51
C VAL A 155 -8.23 0.74 -7.57
N ARG A 156 -9.25 -0.12 -7.75
CA ARG A 156 -9.22 -1.16 -8.80
C ARG A 156 -9.16 -0.55 -10.20
N ALA A 157 -9.98 0.48 -10.46
CA ALA A 157 -9.94 1.20 -11.74
C ALA A 157 -8.58 1.91 -11.96
N LEU A 158 -8.03 2.54 -10.92
CA LEU A 158 -6.72 3.18 -10.97
C LEU A 158 -5.60 2.17 -11.27
N THR A 159 -5.64 0.98 -10.64
CA THR A 159 -4.67 -0.09 -10.90
C THR A 159 -4.66 -0.47 -12.39
N GLU A 160 -5.84 -0.66 -12.99
CA GLU A 160 -5.94 -1.01 -14.41
C GLU A 160 -5.44 0.11 -15.34
N LEU A 161 -5.75 1.38 -15.02
CA LEU A 161 -5.25 2.53 -15.78
C LEU A 161 -3.73 2.64 -15.71
N LEU A 162 -3.17 2.50 -14.52
CA LEU A 162 -1.72 2.56 -14.31
C LEU A 162 -1.01 1.37 -14.95
N ALA A 163 -1.55 0.15 -14.86
CA ALA A 163 -0.98 -1.02 -15.50
C ALA A 163 -0.86 -0.81 -17.01
N ARG A 164 -1.92 -0.33 -17.67
CA ARG A 164 -1.87 -0.01 -19.11
C ARG A 164 -0.83 1.05 -19.47
N ALA A 165 -0.64 2.03 -18.59
CA ALA A 165 0.30 3.13 -18.85
C ALA A 165 1.76 2.77 -18.56
N TYR A 166 2.04 1.93 -17.56
CA TYR A 166 3.37 1.73 -16.99
C TYR A 166 3.99 0.37 -17.32
N GLU A 167 3.20 -0.72 -17.48
CA GLU A 167 3.73 -2.05 -17.84
C GLU A 167 4.55 -2.06 -19.14
N PRO A 168 4.16 -1.31 -20.20
CA PRO A 168 4.99 -1.23 -21.43
C PRO A 168 6.40 -0.70 -21.19
N SER A 169 6.61 0.05 -20.09
CA SER A 169 7.90 0.61 -19.68
C SER A 169 8.62 -0.23 -18.63
N GLY A 170 8.17 -1.46 -18.36
CA GLY A 170 8.83 -2.36 -17.42
C GLY A 170 8.45 -2.14 -15.95
N VAL A 171 7.37 -1.42 -15.66
CA VAL A 171 6.88 -1.18 -14.30
C VAL A 171 5.66 -2.03 -14.00
N HIS A 172 5.76 -2.95 -13.04
CA HIS A 172 4.65 -3.79 -12.60
C HIS A 172 3.67 -2.99 -11.74
N VAL A 173 2.39 -3.03 -12.08
CA VAL A 173 1.32 -2.38 -11.28
C VAL A 173 0.28 -3.41 -10.87
N ALA A 174 0.02 -3.50 -9.54
CA ALA A 174 -0.94 -4.47 -9.03
C ALA A 174 -1.68 -3.98 -7.78
N THR A 175 -2.78 -4.65 -7.46
CA THR A 175 -3.52 -4.46 -6.21
C THR A 175 -3.64 -5.76 -5.43
N VAL A 176 -3.57 -5.65 -4.11
CA VAL A 176 -3.95 -6.73 -3.18
C VAL A 176 -5.32 -6.42 -2.63
N THR A 177 -6.34 -7.12 -3.10
CA THR A 177 -7.74 -6.95 -2.66
C THR A 177 -8.01 -7.87 -1.48
N VAL A 178 -8.13 -7.29 -0.29
CA VAL A 178 -8.38 -8.01 0.96
C VAL A 178 -9.89 -8.19 1.16
N HIS A 179 -10.33 -9.44 1.34
CA HIS A 179 -11.76 -9.83 1.41
C HIS A 179 -12.32 -9.88 2.84
N GLY A 180 -11.63 -9.34 3.84
CA GLY A 180 -12.10 -9.40 5.22
C GLY A 180 -11.48 -8.38 6.15
N ALA A 181 -11.92 -8.40 7.40
CA ALA A 181 -11.41 -7.53 8.44
C ALA A 181 -10.00 -7.96 8.86
N VAL A 182 -9.05 -7.03 8.73
CA VAL A 182 -7.64 -7.28 9.05
C VAL A 182 -7.43 -7.26 10.56
N ALA A 183 -6.91 -8.35 11.10
CA ALA A 183 -6.56 -8.45 12.51
C ALA A 183 -5.41 -9.45 12.72
N PRO A 184 -4.44 -9.16 13.60
CA PRO A 184 -3.37 -10.10 13.95
C PRO A 184 -3.93 -11.45 14.43
N GLY A 185 -3.32 -12.55 13.97
CA GLY A 185 -3.71 -13.91 14.32
C GLY A 185 -5.01 -14.42 13.67
N SER A 186 -5.73 -13.57 12.93
CA SER A 186 -6.96 -13.97 12.23
C SER A 186 -6.65 -14.61 10.86
N ALA A 187 -7.71 -15.03 10.15
CA ALA A 187 -7.57 -15.45 8.74
C ALA A 187 -7.06 -14.33 7.83
N PHE A 188 -7.21 -13.07 8.26
CA PHE A 188 -6.74 -11.87 7.58
C PHE A 188 -5.60 -11.21 8.37
N ASP A 189 -4.65 -12.04 8.80
CA ASP A 189 -3.45 -11.57 9.48
C ASP A 189 -2.64 -10.64 8.57
N PRO A 190 -2.24 -9.44 9.05
CA PRO A 190 -1.53 -8.47 8.23
C PRO A 190 -0.16 -8.96 7.74
N ASP A 191 0.53 -9.84 8.46
CA ASP A 191 1.80 -10.39 8.00
C ASP A 191 1.59 -11.39 6.85
N GLU A 192 0.54 -12.18 6.86
CA GLU A 192 0.17 -13.07 5.76
C GLU A 192 -0.30 -12.28 4.51
N ILE A 193 -0.98 -11.17 4.73
CA ILE A 193 -1.36 -10.25 3.65
C ILE A 193 -0.09 -9.63 3.04
N ALA A 194 0.89 -9.24 3.85
CA ALA A 194 2.15 -8.65 3.39
C ALA A 194 2.95 -9.58 2.47
N GLU A 195 2.85 -10.91 2.65
CA GLU A 195 3.46 -11.88 1.73
C GLU A 195 2.94 -11.75 0.30
N GLN A 196 1.70 -11.29 0.10
CA GLN A 196 1.15 -11.10 -1.26
C GLN A 196 1.82 -9.92 -1.96
N TYR A 197 2.20 -8.87 -1.22
CA TYR A 197 2.93 -7.72 -1.77
C TYR A 197 4.32 -8.14 -2.24
N TRP A 198 5.02 -8.95 -1.44
CA TRP A 198 6.32 -9.48 -1.81
C TRP A 198 6.24 -10.40 -3.04
N ARG A 199 5.25 -11.29 -3.07
CA ARG A 199 5.03 -12.19 -4.22
C ARG A 199 4.76 -11.42 -5.51
N LEU A 200 3.95 -10.36 -5.45
CA LEU A 200 3.70 -9.50 -6.61
C LEU A 200 4.99 -8.81 -7.06
N HIS A 201 5.75 -8.24 -6.12
CA HIS A 201 7.00 -7.57 -6.44
C HIS A 201 8.02 -8.50 -7.13
N THR A 202 8.09 -9.75 -6.72
CA THR A 202 9.07 -10.72 -7.25
C THR A 202 8.61 -11.47 -8.51
N GLN A 203 7.43 -11.14 -9.05
CA GLN A 203 6.97 -11.75 -10.29
C GLN A 203 7.84 -11.32 -11.49
N PRO A 204 8.33 -12.27 -12.30
CA PRO A 204 9.09 -11.93 -13.48
C PRO A 204 8.22 -11.25 -14.55
N PRO A 205 8.79 -10.37 -15.39
CA PRO A 205 8.09 -9.80 -16.51
C PRO A 205 7.44 -10.89 -17.39
N GLY A 206 6.22 -10.64 -17.84
CA GLY A 206 5.42 -11.60 -18.63
C GLY A 206 4.52 -12.51 -17.81
N SER A 207 4.68 -12.57 -16.46
CA SER A 207 3.77 -13.30 -15.56
C SER A 207 3.11 -12.39 -14.53
N TRP A 208 3.11 -11.08 -14.74
CA TRP A 208 2.55 -10.09 -13.84
C TRP A 208 1.04 -10.25 -13.65
N GLN A 209 0.63 -10.34 -12.41
CA GLN A 209 -0.77 -10.30 -12.01
C GLN A 209 -1.14 -8.87 -11.61
N ARG A 210 -2.26 -8.37 -12.11
CA ARG A 210 -2.78 -7.03 -11.77
C ARG A 210 -3.58 -7.02 -10.48
N GLU A 211 -4.11 -8.15 -10.05
CA GLU A 211 -4.85 -8.28 -8.80
C GLU A 211 -4.56 -9.63 -8.13
N VAL A 212 -4.27 -9.57 -6.84
CA VAL A 212 -4.33 -10.73 -5.95
C VAL A 212 -5.52 -10.54 -5.01
N ARG A 213 -6.46 -11.49 -5.04
CA ARG A 213 -7.60 -11.54 -4.12
C ARG A 213 -7.22 -12.38 -2.91
N TYR A 214 -6.99 -11.72 -1.78
CA TYR A 214 -6.67 -12.40 -0.54
C TYR A 214 -7.98 -12.72 0.21
N THR A 215 -8.36 -14.00 0.20
CA THR A 215 -9.61 -14.52 0.79
C THR A 215 -9.42 -15.11 2.19
N GLY A 216 -8.24 -14.86 2.79
CA GLY A 216 -7.88 -15.38 4.10
C GLY A 216 -7.04 -16.65 4.04
N ARG A 217 -6.42 -16.98 5.18
CA ARG A 217 -5.65 -18.21 5.35
C ARG A 217 -6.58 -19.42 5.27
N SER A 218 -6.27 -20.41 4.44
CA SER A 218 -7.05 -21.65 4.42
C SER A 218 -6.88 -22.42 5.73
N THR A 219 -7.91 -23.12 6.17
CA THR A 219 -7.89 -23.93 7.42
C THR A 219 -6.74 -24.95 7.43
N LYS A 220 -6.32 -25.46 6.27
CA LYS A 220 -5.15 -26.33 6.14
C LYS A 220 -3.82 -25.64 6.46
N GLN A 221 -3.67 -24.39 6.09
CA GLN A 221 -2.44 -23.60 6.38
C GLN A 221 -2.40 -23.16 7.85
N ALA A 222 -3.55 -22.90 8.48
CA ALA A 222 -3.64 -22.57 9.90
C ALA A 222 -3.23 -23.77 10.79
N MET A 223 -3.60 -24.99 10.43
CA MET A 223 -3.21 -26.20 11.19
C MET A 223 -1.72 -26.54 11.05
N ALA A 224 -1.10 -26.27 9.91
CA ALA A 224 0.33 -26.51 9.70
C ALA A 224 1.22 -25.54 10.49
N ALA A 225 0.78 -24.31 10.70
CA ALA A 225 1.51 -23.30 11.48
C ALA A 225 1.37 -23.47 13.01
N ALA A 226 0.35 -24.23 13.48
CA ALA A 226 0.15 -24.53 14.91
C ALA A 226 0.90 -25.79 15.39
N THR A 227 1.52 -26.53 14.47
CA THR A 227 2.21 -27.82 14.75
C THR A 227 3.72 -27.79 14.48
N GLY A 228 4.30 -26.64 14.17
CA GLY A 228 5.74 -26.40 13.98
C GLY A 228 6.25 -25.34 14.95
#